data_8b71d961ee70e0617917a5b01c8e81dd
#
_entry.id   8b71d961ee70e0617917a5b01c8e81dd
#
_cell.length_a   1.000
_cell.length_b   1.000
_cell.length_c   1.000
_cell.angle_alpha   90.00
_cell.angle_beta   90.00
_cell.angle_gamma   90.00
#
_symmetry.space_group_name_H-M   'P 1'
#
loop_
_entity.id
_entity.type
_entity.pdbx_description
1 polymer ?
#
loop_
_entity_poly.entity_id
_entity_poly.type
_entity_poly.pdbx_seq_one_letter_code
_entity_poly.pdbx_strand_id
1 'polypeptide(L)'
;TDIVLTNGRVIQRNPVLNTDNGFPSICTFFQPEIERVIREICKADENIDLLFDNELINFNSNDNKVVLDTKNGNKLNHFEALYLIACDGTNSFVRKKLEIESVDQRYSKNWLVIDILLKENDKLENVFRQICDDKRPTSYISLSNRRHRFEFQLLAGEQHQKVIQKNNVQNLISKWIEPDQYEIENVYIQNFRGSFAKSFQKDYVFLIGDSAYQMPPYASQGLNTGIRDILNLIWKINLVVNSNCNKNLLLSYSFERVEQVKQTIKSSIALGQLIDSLAMAFQKNIPLEEAIAPEARDQAFGRSKSIEDKNLKKGIFSHSQSELIKNRRLSNREITNNEDIGCLDKIVGNCFAIFSRKDIKNKLDEDVYEKLIKLNFKFIYEYSGYSIGSELSEYLE
;
A
#
# COMPACT_ATOMS: atom_id res chain seq x y z
N THR A 1 -5.44 16.92 1.62
CA THR A 1 -5.95 16.48 0.31
C THR A 1 -7.31 17.10 0.05
N ASP A 2 -7.44 17.79 -1.08
CA ASP A 2 -8.66 18.48 -1.45
C ASP A 2 -9.27 17.87 -2.71
N ILE A 3 -10.59 17.72 -2.74
CA ILE A 3 -11.36 17.47 -3.96
C ILE A 3 -11.99 18.80 -4.34
N VAL A 4 -11.67 19.28 -5.53
CA VAL A 4 -12.05 20.62 -5.98
C VAL A 4 -12.68 20.57 -7.38
N LEU A 5 -13.55 21.53 -7.68
CA LEU A 5 -14.05 21.79 -9.04
C LEU A 5 -13.09 22.72 -9.80
N THR A 6 -13.24 22.80 -11.11
CA THR A 6 -12.42 23.66 -11.98
C THR A 6 -12.47 25.14 -11.63
N ASN A 7 -13.56 25.61 -11.03
CA ASN A 7 -13.71 27.00 -10.54
C ASN A 7 -13.05 27.25 -9.17
N GLY A 8 -12.30 26.27 -8.63
CA GLY A 8 -11.64 26.35 -7.33
C GLY A 8 -12.53 26.05 -6.14
N ARG A 9 -13.82 25.77 -6.31
CA ARG A 9 -14.71 25.40 -5.21
C ARG A 9 -14.27 24.06 -4.61
N VAL A 10 -13.95 24.08 -3.30
CA VAL A 10 -13.60 22.88 -2.54
C VAL A 10 -14.88 22.11 -2.22
N ILE A 11 -14.96 20.87 -2.71
CA ILE A 11 -16.06 19.94 -2.42
C ILE A 11 -15.79 19.20 -1.11
N GLN A 12 -14.55 18.76 -0.93
CA GLN A 12 -14.10 18.08 0.27
C GLN A 12 -12.69 18.48 0.59
N ARG A 13 -12.43 18.72 1.86
CA ARG A 13 -11.11 18.91 2.42
C ARG A 13 -10.80 17.81 3.45
N ASN A 14 -9.74 17.08 3.22
CA ASN A 14 -9.21 16.11 4.18
C ASN A 14 -7.92 16.69 4.77
N PRO A 15 -7.98 17.29 5.96
CA PRO A 15 -6.79 17.83 6.60
C PRO A 15 -5.81 16.69 6.91
N VAL A 16 -4.53 17.01 6.93
CA VAL A 16 -3.51 16.10 7.44
C VAL A 16 -3.62 16.10 8.96
N LEU A 17 -4.05 15.00 9.51
CA LEU A 17 -4.19 14.82 10.96
C LEU A 17 -3.11 13.84 11.44
N ASN A 18 -2.66 14.01 12.66
CA ASN A 18 -1.90 12.96 13.33
C ASN A 18 -2.85 11.80 13.61
N THR A 19 -2.45 10.63 13.19
CA THR A 19 -3.22 9.41 13.42
C THR A 19 -2.87 8.79 14.78
N ASP A 20 -3.70 7.87 15.24
CA ASP A 20 -3.40 7.05 16.42
C ASP A 20 -2.13 6.21 16.28
N ASN A 21 -1.53 6.18 15.09
CA ASN A 21 -0.23 5.54 14.83
C ASN A 21 0.98 6.45 15.11
N GLY A 22 0.76 7.69 15.55
CA GLY A 22 1.82 8.67 15.82
C GLY A 22 2.43 9.32 14.57
N PHE A 23 1.84 9.10 13.39
CA PHE A 23 2.29 9.67 12.13
C PHE A 23 1.18 10.47 11.43
N PRO A 24 1.52 11.41 10.55
CA PRO A 24 0.54 12.09 9.71
C PRO A 24 -0.29 11.09 8.88
N SER A 25 -1.57 11.41 8.70
CA SER A 25 -2.50 10.56 7.92
C SER A 25 -2.10 10.44 6.44
N ILE A 26 -1.37 11.42 5.93
CA ILE A 26 -0.87 11.49 4.56
C ILE A 26 0.54 12.06 4.57
N CYS A 27 1.45 11.38 3.88
CA CYS A 27 2.78 11.85 3.54
C CYS A 27 2.98 11.73 2.04
N THR A 28 3.44 12.81 1.39
CA THR A 28 3.93 12.75 0.02
C THR A 28 5.45 12.58 0.04
N PHE A 29 5.98 11.90 -0.95
CA PHE A 29 7.41 11.63 -1.02
C PHE A 29 7.86 11.52 -2.49
N PHE A 30 9.15 11.62 -2.72
CA PHE A 30 9.76 11.34 -4.01
C PHE A 30 10.32 9.91 -4.00
N GLN A 31 9.67 9.03 -4.74
CA GLN A 31 9.93 7.58 -4.74
C GLN A 31 11.41 7.22 -4.94
N PRO A 32 12.17 7.83 -5.89
CA PRO A 32 13.58 7.49 -6.09
C PRO A 32 14.46 7.71 -4.87
N GLU A 33 14.12 8.69 -3.99
CA GLU A 33 14.86 8.90 -2.74
C GLU A 33 14.64 7.78 -1.74
N ILE A 34 13.41 7.33 -1.58
CA ILE A 34 13.09 6.19 -0.69
C ILE A 34 13.78 4.93 -1.21
N GLU A 35 13.69 4.66 -2.51
CA GLU A 35 14.35 3.50 -3.13
C GLU A 35 15.87 3.54 -2.94
N ARG A 36 16.49 4.72 -3.06
CA ARG A 36 17.92 4.89 -2.81
C ARG A 36 18.29 4.52 -1.38
N VAL A 37 17.57 5.05 -0.40
CA VAL A 37 17.81 4.77 1.02
C VAL A 37 17.65 3.28 1.33
N ILE A 38 16.56 2.65 0.85
CA ILE A 38 16.34 1.22 1.04
C ILE A 38 17.46 0.40 0.40
N ARG A 39 17.90 0.77 -0.80
CA ARG A 39 19.00 0.09 -1.50
C ARG A 39 20.32 0.21 -0.76
N GLU A 40 20.60 1.35 -0.16
CA GLU A 40 21.80 1.54 0.68
C GLU A 40 21.75 0.67 1.93
N ILE A 41 20.60 0.58 2.58
CA ILE A 41 20.39 -0.31 3.74
C ILE A 41 20.61 -1.79 3.31
N CYS A 42 20.01 -2.20 2.21
CA CYS A 42 20.20 -3.57 1.70
C CYS A 42 21.65 -3.89 1.34
N LYS A 43 22.39 -2.92 0.80
CA LYS A 43 23.83 -3.10 0.49
C LYS A 43 24.71 -3.22 1.73
N ALA A 44 24.30 -2.63 2.83
CA ALA A 44 25.02 -2.67 4.09
C ALA A 44 24.76 -3.95 4.91
N ASP A 45 23.76 -4.75 4.55
CA ASP A 45 23.41 -5.99 5.23
C ASP A 45 24.09 -7.19 4.55
N GLU A 46 24.92 -7.91 5.29
CA GLU A 46 25.69 -9.06 4.81
C GLU A 46 24.83 -10.27 4.41
N ASN A 47 23.56 -10.28 4.82
CA ASN A 47 22.62 -11.35 4.48
C ASN A 47 21.83 -11.06 3.19
N ILE A 48 22.10 -9.95 2.51
CA ILE A 48 21.37 -9.51 1.31
C ILE A 48 22.31 -9.38 0.14
N ASP A 49 22.11 -10.23 -0.87
CA ASP A 49 22.79 -10.13 -2.16
C ASP A 49 21.92 -9.37 -3.16
N LEU A 50 22.37 -8.20 -3.61
CA LEU A 50 21.71 -7.41 -4.65
C LEU A 50 22.33 -7.71 -6.01
N LEU A 51 21.63 -8.44 -6.85
CA LEU A 51 22.08 -8.87 -8.18
C LEU A 51 21.37 -8.02 -9.26
N PHE A 52 21.99 -6.91 -9.65
CA PHE A 52 21.53 -6.07 -10.75
C PHE A 52 21.79 -6.71 -12.10
N ASP A 53 21.05 -6.29 -13.12
CA ASP A 53 21.14 -6.77 -14.49
C ASP A 53 20.97 -8.30 -14.64
N ASN A 54 20.25 -8.91 -13.69
CA ASN A 54 19.90 -10.33 -13.71
C ASN A 54 18.41 -10.49 -14.00
N GLU A 55 18.07 -10.85 -15.23
CA GLU A 55 16.70 -11.12 -15.64
C GLU A 55 16.33 -12.58 -15.32
N LEU A 56 15.23 -12.79 -14.59
CA LEU A 56 14.67 -14.12 -14.39
C LEU A 56 14.03 -14.61 -15.70
N ILE A 57 14.59 -15.64 -16.30
CA ILE A 57 14.12 -16.20 -17.59
C ILE A 57 13.34 -17.50 -17.42
N ASN A 58 13.55 -18.20 -16.32
CA ASN A 58 12.88 -19.45 -16.03
C ASN A 58 12.88 -19.77 -14.53
N PHE A 59 11.92 -20.54 -14.07
CA PHE A 59 11.97 -21.16 -12.73
C PHE A 59 11.10 -22.42 -12.70
N ASN A 60 11.44 -23.32 -11.77
CA ASN A 60 10.67 -24.50 -11.45
C ASN A 60 10.55 -24.63 -9.93
N SER A 61 9.38 -25.02 -9.45
CA SER A 61 9.12 -25.27 -8.03
C SER A 61 8.92 -26.78 -7.84
N ASN A 62 9.87 -27.43 -7.17
CA ASN A 62 9.85 -28.88 -6.92
C ASN A 62 10.29 -29.15 -5.47
N ASP A 63 9.72 -30.19 -4.86
CA ASP A 63 10.20 -30.84 -3.62
C ASP A 63 10.86 -29.95 -2.56
N ASN A 64 10.19 -28.89 -2.13
CA ASN A 64 10.62 -27.96 -1.08
C ASN A 64 11.58 -26.84 -1.49
N LYS A 65 11.83 -26.62 -2.78
CA LYS A 65 12.69 -25.54 -3.28
C LYS A 65 12.19 -24.96 -4.60
N VAL A 66 12.72 -23.81 -4.95
CA VAL A 66 12.56 -23.20 -6.27
C VAL A 66 13.93 -23.12 -6.92
N VAL A 67 14.04 -23.61 -8.15
CA VAL A 67 15.23 -23.48 -9.00
C VAL A 67 14.96 -22.36 -10.00
N LEU A 68 15.92 -21.44 -10.11
CA LEU A 68 15.80 -20.21 -10.88
C LEU A 68 16.90 -20.15 -11.93
N ASP A 69 16.54 -19.81 -13.15
CA ASP A 69 17.47 -19.49 -14.23
C ASP A 69 17.41 -17.99 -14.51
N THR A 70 18.54 -17.32 -14.38
CA THR A 70 18.64 -15.89 -14.67
C THR A 70 19.67 -15.62 -15.76
N LYS A 71 19.52 -14.50 -16.43
CA LYS A 71 20.40 -14.04 -17.48
C LYS A 71 20.97 -12.67 -17.15
N ASN A 72 22.30 -12.54 -17.22
CA ASN A 72 23.01 -11.27 -17.14
C ASN A 72 23.84 -11.10 -18.44
N GLY A 73 23.37 -10.26 -19.34
CA GLY A 73 23.91 -10.19 -20.70
C GLY A 73 23.81 -11.55 -21.40
N ASN A 74 24.97 -12.18 -21.71
CA ASN A 74 25.04 -13.52 -22.30
C ASN A 74 25.28 -14.63 -21.25
N LYS A 75 25.50 -14.30 -20.00
CA LYS A 75 25.79 -15.27 -18.95
C LYS A 75 24.48 -15.78 -18.33
N LEU A 76 24.34 -17.10 -18.29
CA LEU A 76 23.27 -17.79 -17.56
C LEU A 76 23.77 -18.12 -16.15
N ASN A 77 22.93 -17.84 -15.18
CA ASN A 77 23.17 -18.20 -13.79
C ASN A 77 22.02 -19.07 -13.28
N HIS A 78 22.35 -20.00 -12.38
CA HIS A 78 21.39 -20.88 -11.74
C HIS A 78 21.38 -20.63 -10.23
N PHE A 79 20.19 -20.53 -9.62
CA PHE A 79 20.04 -20.35 -8.20
C PHE A 79 19.04 -21.37 -7.65
N GLU A 80 19.25 -21.77 -6.41
CA GLU A 80 18.27 -22.54 -5.65
C GLU A 80 17.84 -21.73 -4.42
N ALA A 81 16.55 -21.70 -4.14
CA ALA A 81 15.98 -20.98 -3.00
C ALA A 81 14.85 -21.79 -2.37
N LEU A 82 14.58 -21.56 -1.10
CA LEU A 82 13.41 -22.13 -0.42
C LEU A 82 12.11 -21.53 -0.96
N TYR A 83 12.14 -20.25 -1.28
CA TYR A 83 10.96 -19.50 -1.75
C TYR A 83 11.36 -18.50 -2.83
N LEU A 84 10.44 -18.24 -3.74
CA LEU A 84 10.50 -17.14 -4.71
C LEU A 84 9.41 -16.13 -4.37
N ILE A 85 9.79 -14.88 -4.16
CA ILE A 85 8.85 -13.76 -3.93
C ILE A 85 8.93 -12.84 -5.14
N ALA A 86 7.85 -12.82 -5.92
CA ALA A 86 7.78 -12.02 -7.13
C ALA A 86 7.26 -10.62 -6.83
N CYS A 87 8.07 -9.62 -7.15
CA CYS A 87 7.75 -8.20 -7.13
C CYS A 87 7.98 -7.58 -8.51
N ASP A 88 7.74 -8.34 -9.58
CA ASP A 88 8.08 -8.07 -10.97
C ASP A 88 7.03 -7.25 -11.73
N GLY A 89 6.14 -6.56 -10.98
CA GLY A 89 5.26 -5.53 -11.49
C GLY A 89 4.04 -6.04 -12.27
N THR A 90 3.35 -5.10 -12.89
CA THR A 90 2.02 -5.31 -13.51
C THR A 90 2.02 -6.36 -14.60
N ASN A 91 3.13 -6.48 -15.33
CA ASN A 91 3.31 -7.45 -16.42
C ASN A 91 3.95 -8.77 -15.96
N SER A 92 3.95 -9.05 -14.66
CA SER A 92 4.62 -10.15 -13.99
C SER A 92 4.82 -11.39 -14.86
N PHE A 93 6.10 -11.71 -15.11
CA PHE A 93 6.52 -12.96 -15.75
C PHE A 93 6.19 -14.15 -14.86
N VAL A 94 6.44 -14.01 -13.55
CA VAL A 94 6.21 -15.07 -12.57
C VAL A 94 4.72 -15.44 -12.50
N ARG A 95 3.81 -14.46 -12.40
CA ARG A 95 2.36 -14.71 -12.41
C ARG A 95 1.90 -15.46 -13.66
N LYS A 96 2.39 -15.03 -14.84
CA LYS A 96 2.04 -15.65 -16.11
C LYS A 96 2.56 -17.09 -16.19
N LYS A 97 3.81 -17.33 -15.78
CA LYS A 97 4.39 -18.66 -15.79
C LYS A 97 3.75 -19.62 -14.81
N LEU A 98 3.24 -19.13 -13.68
CA LEU A 98 2.44 -19.91 -12.73
C LEU A 98 1.02 -20.21 -13.26
N GLU A 99 0.61 -19.58 -14.37
CA GLU A 99 -0.75 -19.69 -14.93
C GLU A 99 -1.84 -19.26 -13.94
N ILE A 100 -1.49 -18.30 -13.03
CA ILE A 100 -2.46 -17.77 -12.09
C ILE A 100 -3.37 -16.78 -12.82
N GLU A 101 -4.64 -17.12 -12.94
CA GLU A 101 -5.65 -16.27 -13.55
C GLU A 101 -5.85 -14.96 -12.78
N SER A 102 -6.08 -13.88 -13.53
CA SER A 102 -6.44 -12.57 -12.97
C SER A 102 -7.92 -12.27 -13.18
N VAL A 103 -8.54 -11.69 -12.17
CA VAL A 103 -9.93 -11.18 -12.22
C VAL A 103 -9.88 -9.71 -12.58
N ASP A 104 -10.45 -9.35 -13.74
CA ASP A 104 -10.57 -7.96 -14.20
C ASP A 104 -11.86 -7.34 -13.62
N GLN A 105 -11.71 -6.18 -12.96
CA GLN A 105 -12.84 -5.42 -12.39
C GLN A 105 -13.48 -4.48 -13.41
N ARG A 106 -13.14 -4.60 -14.70
CA ARG A 106 -13.67 -3.78 -15.82
C ARG A 106 -13.46 -2.28 -15.63
N TYR A 107 -12.35 -1.92 -15.01
CA TYR A 107 -11.91 -0.54 -14.87
C TYR A 107 -10.53 -0.37 -15.51
N SER A 108 -10.44 0.53 -16.48
CA SER A 108 -9.18 0.86 -17.15
C SER A 108 -9.22 2.31 -17.65
N LYS A 109 -8.24 3.11 -17.24
CA LYS A 109 -8.06 4.50 -17.68
C LYS A 109 -6.59 4.82 -17.89
N ASN A 110 -6.28 5.50 -18.99
CA ASN A 110 -4.94 6.00 -19.25
C ASN A 110 -4.78 7.41 -18.68
N TRP A 111 -3.67 7.65 -18.04
CA TRP A 111 -3.31 8.93 -17.46
C TRP A 111 -1.92 9.34 -17.93
N LEU A 112 -1.79 10.60 -18.35
CA LEU A 112 -0.51 11.24 -18.57
C LEU A 112 0.02 11.74 -17.22
N VAL A 113 1.19 11.27 -16.83
CA VAL A 113 1.89 11.67 -15.61
C VAL A 113 3.05 12.56 -16.01
N ILE A 114 3.15 13.72 -15.36
CA ILE A 114 4.18 14.74 -15.61
C ILE A 114 4.80 15.09 -14.27
N ASP A 115 6.09 14.82 -14.10
CA ASP A 115 6.88 15.25 -12.95
C ASP A 115 7.72 16.46 -13.35
N ILE A 116 7.63 17.53 -12.55
CA ILE A 116 8.41 18.75 -12.73
C ILE A 116 9.21 19.07 -11.48
N LEU A 117 10.37 19.74 -11.68
CA LEU A 117 11.20 20.33 -10.64
C LEU A 117 11.11 21.85 -10.79
N LEU A 118 10.66 22.54 -9.74
CA LEU A 118 10.65 24.00 -9.72
C LEU A 118 12.06 24.55 -9.61
N LYS A 119 12.36 25.61 -10.36
CA LYS A 119 13.64 26.34 -10.27
C LYS A 119 13.74 27.12 -8.97
N GLU A 120 12.62 27.69 -8.54
CA GLU A 120 12.49 28.43 -7.27
C GLU A 120 11.41 27.82 -6.39
N ASN A 121 11.51 27.98 -5.07
CA ASN A 121 10.45 27.63 -4.14
C ASN A 121 9.27 28.60 -4.26
N ASP A 122 8.11 28.20 -3.78
CA ASP A 122 6.90 29.02 -3.53
C ASP A 122 6.08 29.47 -4.75
N LYS A 123 6.33 28.90 -5.91
CA LYS A 123 5.48 29.17 -7.09
C LYS A 123 4.19 28.36 -7.13
N LEU A 124 4.19 27.18 -6.49
CA LEU A 124 3.05 26.26 -6.44
C LEU A 124 2.72 25.88 -5.01
N GLU A 125 1.44 25.64 -4.73
CA GLU A 125 0.99 25.27 -3.37
C GLU A 125 1.43 23.86 -2.98
N ASN A 126 1.78 23.68 -1.71
CA ASN A 126 2.09 22.38 -1.11
C ASN A 126 0.82 21.65 -0.72
N VAL A 127 0.14 21.06 -1.70
CA VAL A 127 -1.14 20.40 -1.51
C VAL A 127 -1.29 19.20 -2.46
N PHE A 128 -2.14 18.25 -2.08
CA PHE A 128 -2.66 17.28 -3.01
C PHE A 128 -4.10 17.67 -3.38
N ARG A 129 -4.36 17.90 -4.66
CA ARG A 129 -5.69 18.22 -5.19
C ARG A 129 -6.12 17.23 -6.25
N GLN A 130 -7.31 16.68 -6.06
CA GLN A 130 -8.05 16.02 -7.13
C GLN A 130 -9.01 17.03 -7.73
N ILE A 131 -8.79 17.40 -8.99
CA ILE A 131 -9.59 18.40 -9.71
C ILE A 131 -10.63 17.66 -10.55
N CYS A 132 -11.90 17.81 -10.18
CA CYS A 132 -13.04 17.29 -10.91
C CYS A 132 -13.34 18.21 -12.10
N ASP A 133 -12.54 18.06 -13.14
CA ASP A 133 -12.69 18.80 -14.40
C ASP A 133 -13.55 17.98 -15.36
N ASP A 134 -14.63 18.57 -15.84
CA ASP A 134 -15.59 17.96 -16.76
C ASP A 134 -14.99 17.59 -18.12
N LYS A 135 -13.93 18.29 -18.52
CA LYS A 135 -13.21 18.02 -19.77
C LYS A 135 -12.09 17.03 -19.56
N ARG A 136 -11.34 17.18 -18.45
CA ARG A 136 -10.15 16.37 -18.18
C ARG A 136 -9.90 16.24 -16.68
N PRO A 137 -10.36 15.18 -16.02
CA PRO A 137 -10.00 14.91 -14.63
C PRO A 137 -8.49 15.01 -14.43
N THR A 138 -8.10 15.77 -13.41
CA THR A 138 -6.69 16.12 -13.17
C THR A 138 -6.35 15.91 -11.70
N SER A 139 -5.16 15.36 -11.41
CA SER A 139 -4.57 15.37 -10.09
C SER A 139 -3.36 16.29 -10.05
N TYR A 140 -3.22 17.03 -8.99
CA TYR A 140 -2.03 17.83 -8.70
C TYR A 140 -1.49 17.44 -7.34
N ILE A 141 -0.20 17.12 -7.27
CA ILE A 141 0.45 16.58 -6.08
C ILE A 141 1.77 17.32 -5.85
N SER A 142 1.90 17.98 -4.71
CA SER A 142 3.20 18.45 -4.24
C SER A 142 3.98 17.25 -3.66
N LEU A 143 5.18 17.04 -4.16
CA LEU A 143 6.13 16.04 -3.67
C LEU A 143 7.21 16.71 -2.80
N SER A 144 8.25 15.97 -2.42
CA SER A 144 9.39 16.52 -1.71
C SER A 144 10.32 17.34 -2.62
N ASN A 145 11.12 18.24 -2.04
CA ASN A 145 12.24 18.92 -2.71
C ASN A 145 11.87 19.69 -3.98
N ARG A 146 10.88 20.57 -3.91
CA ARG A 146 10.40 21.41 -5.05
C ARG A 146 9.83 20.59 -6.23
N ARG A 147 9.53 19.33 -6.05
CA ARG A 147 8.94 18.50 -7.08
C ARG A 147 7.43 18.52 -7.01
N HIS A 148 6.82 18.57 -8.18
CA HIS A 148 5.37 18.55 -8.31
C HIS A 148 4.98 17.59 -9.42
N ARG A 149 3.88 16.89 -9.22
CA ARG A 149 3.31 15.95 -10.17
C ARG A 149 1.95 16.43 -10.63
N PHE A 150 1.76 16.42 -11.94
CA PHE A 150 0.47 16.57 -12.57
C PHE A 150 0.07 15.25 -13.23
N GLU A 151 -1.18 14.86 -13.05
CA GLU A 151 -1.73 13.68 -13.70
C GLU A 151 -3.00 14.10 -14.45
N PHE A 152 -3.07 13.80 -15.72
CA PHE A 152 -4.18 14.14 -16.60
C PHE A 152 -4.79 12.88 -17.19
N GLN A 153 -6.09 12.65 -16.98
CA GLN A 153 -6.78 11.55 -17.66
C GLN A 153 -6.75 11.77 -19.18
N LEU A 154 -6.33 10.76 -19.92
CA LEU A 154 -6.37 10.79 -21.37
C LEU A 154 -7.81 10.72 -21.89
N LEU A 155 -8.13 11.55 -22.88
CA LEU A 155 -9.44 11.58 -23.51
C LEU A 155 -9.51 10.55 -24.64
N ALA A 156 -10.72 10.15 -25.00
CA ALA A 156 -10.94 9.23 -26.10
C ALA A 156 -10.39 9.81 -27.41
N GLY A 157 -9.62 9.01 -28.14
CA GLY A 157 -9.01 9.41 -29.43
C GLY A 157 -7.66 10.13 -29.30
N GLU A 158 -7.18 10.45 -28.11
CA GLU A 158 -5.85 11.04 -27.93
C GLU A 158 -4.75 10.02 -28.24
N GLN A 159 -3.81 10.45 -29.09
CA GLN A 159 -2.67 9.62 -29.47
C GLN A 159 -1.56 9.76 -28.43
N HIS A 160 -1.13 8.64 -27.85
CA HIS A 160 -0.11 8.60 -26.81
C HIS A 160 1.19 9.33 -27.21
N GLN A 161 1.64 9.14 -28.45
CA GLN A 161 2.85 9.78 -28.96
C GLN A 161 2.74 11.32 -29.06
N LYS A 162 1.54 11.85 -29.22
CA LYS A 162 1.33 13.31 -29.31
C LYS A 162 1.23 13.95 -27.95
N VAL A 163 0.49 13.33 -27.00
CA VAL A 163 0.26 13.94 -25.68
C VAL A 163 1.54 14.07 -24.84
N ILE A 164 2.53 13.21 -25.06
CA ILE A 164 3.83 13.27 -24.35
C ILE A 164 4.80 14.29 -24.94
N GLN A 165 4.48 14.92 -26.08
CA GLN A 165 5.36 15.93 -26.68
C GLN A 165 5.46 17.17 -25.80
N LYS A 166 6.67 17.73 -25.69
CA LYS A 166 6.98 18.85 -24.80
C LYS A 166 5.98 20.01 -24.90
N ASN A 167 5.61 20.44 -26.11
CA ASN A 167 4.66 21.54 -26.31
C ASN A 167 3.28 21.22 -25.73
N ASN A 168 2.79 19.98 -25.92
CA ASN A 168 1.49 19.57 -25.39
C ASN A 168 1.53 19.46 -23.86
N VAL A 169 2.61 18.93 -23.30
CA VAL A 169 2.86 18.88 -21.85
C VAL A 169 2.86 20.28 -21.26
N GLN A 170 3.62 21.21 -21.86
CA GLN A 170 3.68 22.60 -21.41
C GLN A 170 2.31 23.29 -21.49
N ASN A 171 1.56 23.08 -22.54
CA ASN A 171 0.20 23.62 -22.68
C ASN A 171 -0.76 23.10 -21.61
N LEU A 172 -0.63 21.83 -21.21
CA LEU A 172 -1.48 21.25 -20.17
C LEU A 172 -1.24 21.87 -18.80
N ILE A 173 -0.01 22.22 -18.47
CA ILE A 173 0.35 22.76 -17.15
C ILE A 173 0.46 24.28 -17.12
N SER A 174 0.37 24.97 -18.27
CA SER A 174 0.53 26.44 -18.39
C SER A 174 -0.44 27.24 -17.53
N LYS A 175 -1.61 26.69 -17.20
CA LYS A 175 -2.57 27.36 -16.30
C LYS A 175 -2.10 27.44 -14.83
N TRP A 176 -1.05 26.70 -14.46
CA TRP A 176 -0.50 26.70 -13.10
C TRP A 176 0.87 27.37 -13.00
N ILE A 177 1.70 27.22 -14.08
CA ILE A 177 3.09 27.66 -14.02
C ILE A 177 3.64 27.88 -15.43
N GLU A 178 4.47 28.93 -15.57
CA GLU A 178 5.11 29.27 -16.84
C GLU A 178 6.29 28.34 -17.17
N PRO A 179 6.56 28.04 -18.46
CA PRO A 179 7.57 27.07 -18.88
C PRO A 179 9.01 27.37 -18.45
N ASP A 180 9.33 28.64 -18.18
CA ASP A 180 10.66 29.10 -17.73
C ASP A 180 10.91 28.85 -16.24
N GLN A 181 9.87 28.55 -15.46
CA GLN A 181 9.91 28.42 -14.00
C GLN A 181 10.16 26.97 -13.51
N TYR A 182 10.15 25.98 -14.39
CA TYR A 182 10.35 24.58 -14.03
C TYR A 182 11.17 23.82 -15.07
N GLU A 183 11.61 22.64 -14.69
CA GLU A 183 12.17 21.61 -15.56
C GLU A 183 11.29 20.38 -15.53
N ILE A 184 11.09 19.76 -16.70
CA ILE A 184 10.35 18.48 -16.78
C ILE A 184 11.33 17.36 -16.45
N GLU A 185 11.09 16.62 -15.38
CA GLU A 185 11.91 15.46 -15.01
C GLU A 185 11.41 14.17 -15.67
N ASN A 186 10.08 13.95 -15.70
CA ASN A 186 9.49 12.75 -16.31
C ASN A 186 8.18 13.07 -17.02
N VAL A 187 7.92 12.34 -18.10
CA VAL A 187 6.63 12.31 -18.80
C VAL A 187 6.36 10.89 -19.26
N TYR A 188 5.26 10.32 -18.81
CA TYR A 188 4.87 8.97 -19.23
C TYR A 188 3.36 8.76 -19.15
N ILE A 189 2.89 7.74 -19.85
CA ILE A 189 1.49 7.32 -19.78
C ILE A 189 1.39 6.09 -18.93
N GLN A 190 0.56 6.17 -17.90
CA GLN A 190 0.24 5.06 -17.01
C GLN A 190 -1.18 4.56 -17.30
N ASN A 191 -1.32 3.26 -17.52
CA ASN A 191 -2.63 2.63 -17.56
C ASN A 191 -2.99 2.14 -16.17
N PHE A 192 -4.03 2.71 -15.59
CA PHE A 192 -4.58 2.30 -14.32
C PHE A 192 -5.74 1.33 -14.53
N ARG A 193 -5.56 0.11 -14.06
CA ARG A 193 -6.56 -0.96 -14.16
C ARG A 193 -6.97 -1.43 -12.77
N GLY A 194 -8.19 -1.94 -12.67
CA GLY A 194 -8.65 -2.69 -11.50
C GLY A 194 -8.59 -4.19 -11.79
N SER A 195 -7.58 -4.89 -11.29
CA SER A 195 -7.46 -6.34 -11.44
C SER A 195 -6.68 -6.98 -10.31
N PHE A 196 -6.90 -8.25 -10.03
CA PHE A 196 -6.13 -9.01 -9.04
C PHE A 196 -6.04 -10.49 -9.43
N ALA A 197 -4.94 -11.14 -9.05
CA ALA A 197 -4.74 -12.57 -9.22
C ALA A 197 -5.68 -13.36 -8.31
N LYS A 198 -6.23 -14.48 -8.78
CA LYS A 198 -7.11 -15.36 -7.99
C LYS A 198 -6.42 -15.95 -6.76
N SER A 199 -5.10 -16.12 -6.84
CA SER A 199 -4.24 -16.55 -5.74
C SER A 199 -2.96 -15.70 -5.73
N PHE A 200 -2.45 -15.38 -4.55
CA PHE A 200 -1.15 -14.71 -4.39
C PHE A 200 -0.03 -15.69 -4.08
N GLN A 201 -0.31 -16.98 -4.16
CA GLN A 201 0.64 -18.06 -3.92
C GLN A 201 0.32 -19.26 -4.78
N LYS A 202 1.37 -19.93 -5.26
CA LYS A 202 1.32 -21.28 -5.79
C LYS A 202 2.61 -22.00 -5.38
N ASP A 203 2.47 -23.11 -4.65
CA ASP A 203 3.59 -23.87 -4.08
C ASP A 203 4.52 -22.98 -3.21
N TYR A 204 5.78 -22.86 -3.60
CA TYR A 204 6.82 -22.07 -2.92
C TYR A 204 7.03 -20.68 -3.52
N VAL A 205 6.10 -20.23 -4.37
CA VAL A 205 6.17 -18.96 -5.08
C VAL A 205 5.05 -18.02 -4.62
N PHE A 206 5.41 -16.79 -4.28
CA PHE A 206 4.49 -15.75 -3.80
C PHE A 206 4.50 -14.55 -4.72
N LEU A 207 3.34 -13.92 -4.90
CA LEU A 207 3.16 -12.66 -5.62
C LEU A 207 2.91 -11.54 -4.62
N ILE A 208 3.60 -10.40 -4.76
CA ILE A 208 3.47 -9.22 -3.89
C ILE A 208 3.25 -7.97 -4.74
N GLY A 209 2.40 -7.05 -4.27
CA GLY A 209 2.18 -5.77 -4.91
C GLY A 209 1.68 -5.91 -6.34
N ASP A 210 2.23 -5.12 -7.25
CA ASP A 210 1.79 -5.05 -8.64
C ASP A 210 1.94 -6.36 -9.42
N SER A 211 2.75 -7.30 -8.96
CA SER A 211 2.81 -8.64 -9.54
C SER A 211 1.51 -9.42 -9.31
N ALA A 212 0.83 -9.15 -8.20
CA ALA A 212 -0.40 -9.80 -7.79
C ALA A 212 -1.67 -9.04 -8.20
N TYR A 213 -1.61 -7.70 -8.29
CA TYR A 213 -2.79 -6.88 -8.59
C TYR A 213 -2.43 -5.53 -9.20
N GLN A 214 -3.44 -4.89 -9.77
CA GLN A 214 -3.40 -3.51 -10.24
C GLN A 214 -4.59 -2.75 -9.67
N MET A 215 -4.40 -1.51 -9.25
CA MET A 215 -5.48 -0.69 -8.73
C MET A 215 -5.39 0.74 -9.26
N PRO A 216 -6.55 1.43 -9.39
CA PRO A 216 -6.58 2.85 -9.72
C PRO A 216 -5.82 3.68 -8.67
N PRO A 217 -5.28 4.86 -9.03
CA PRO A 217 -4.43 5.66 -8.15
C PRO A 217 -5.20 6.36 -7.03
N TYR A 218 -6.52 6.35 -7.10
CA TYR A 218 -7.36 7.04 -6.14
C TYR A 218 -7.15 6.52 -4.72
N ALA A 219 -7.05 7.44 -3.78
CA ALA A 219 -6.67 7.18 -2.38
C ALA A 219 -5.23 6.67 -2.18
N SER A 220 -4.37 6.65 -3.21
CA SER A 220 -2.92 6.34 -3.11
C SER A 220 -2.60 5.04 -2.37
N GLN A 221 -3.36 3.96 -2.63
CA GLN A 221 -3.27 2.71 -1.86
C GLN A 221 -2.29 1.66 -2.44
N GLY A 222 -1.73 1.84 -3.65
CA GLY A 222 -0.90 0.83 -4.30
C GLY A 222 0.31 0.42 -3.45
N LEU A 223 1.21 1.36 -3.16
CA LEU A 223 2.40 1.12 -2.34
C LEU A 223 2.04 0.61 -0.94
N ASN A 224 1.06 1.27 -0.29
CA ASN A 224 0.63 0.86 1.06
C ASN A 224 0.11 -0.58 1.10
N THR A 225 -0.56 -1.03 0.05
CA THR A 225 -1.07 -2.40 -0.05
C THR A 225 0.07 -3.39 -0.24
N GLY A 226 1.08 -3.06 -1.07
CA GLY A 226 2.29 -3.86 -1.23
C GLY A 226 3.09 -4.00 0.08
N ILE A 227 3.22 -2.91 0.85
CA ILE A 227 3.86 -2.97 2.18
C ILE A 227 3.07 -3.90 3.12
N ARG A 228 1.73 -3.86 3.08
CA ARG A 228 0.90 -4.78 3.88
C ARG A 228 1.08 -6.24 3.44
N ASP A 229 1.34 -6.51 2.15
CA ASP A 229 1.64 -7.86 1.68
C ASP A 229 2.95 -8.36 2.28
N ILE A 230 4.01 -7.55 2.25
CA ILE A 230 5.31 -7.87 2.85
C ILE A 230 5.15 -8.13 4.34
N LEU A 231 4.51 -7.22 5.06
CA LEU A 231 4.28 -7.36 6.51
C LEU A 231 3.44 -8.60 6.86
N ASN A 232 2.54 -9.02 5.99
CA ASN A 232 1.75 -10.23 6.21
C ASN A 232 2.54 -11.51 5.94
N LEU A 233 3.44 -11.51 4.95
CA LEU A 233 4.15 -12.71 4.50
C LEU A 233 5.44 -12.97 5.27
N ILE A 234 6.24 -11.94 5.54
CA ILE A 234 7.63 -12.14 5.96
C ILE A 234 7.78 -12.86 7.30
N TRP A 235 6.93 -12.54 8.28
CA TRP A 235 6.98 -13.22 9.58
C TRP A 235 6.55 -14.69 9.48
N LYS A 236 5.63 -15.02 8.55
CA LYS A 236 5.20 -16.40 8.31
C LYS A 236 6.34 -17.23 7.72
N ILE A 237 7.04 -16.66 6.73
CA ILE A 237 8.23 -17.31 6.17
C ILE A 237 9.29 -17.50 7.26
N ASN A 238 9.55 -16.46 8.06
CA ASN A 238 10.53 -16.54 9.15
C ASN A 238 10.21 -17.65 10.14
N LEU A 239 8.96 -17.79 10.57
CA LEU A 239 8.54 -18.88 11.46
C LEU A 239 8.71 -20.26 10.82
N VAL A 240 8.37 -20.41 9.56
CA VAL A 240 8.49 -21.70 8.86
C VAL A 240 9.95 -22.08 8.65
N VAL A 241 10.81 -21.12 8.29
CA VAL A 241 12.24 -21.38 8.02
C VAL A 241 13.03 -21.56 9.32
N ASN A 242 12.86 -20.66 10.26
CA ASN A 242 13.76 -20.58 11.43
C ASN A 242 13.20 -21.26 12.69
N SER A 243 11.87 -21.46 12.77
CA SER A 243 11.22 -22.02 13.95
C SER A 243 10.53 -23.36 13.70
N ASN A 244 10.73 -23.95 12.52
CA ASN A 244 10.15 -25.23 12.10
C ASN A 244 8.61 -25.28 12.24
N CYS A 245 7.95 -24.15 12.04
CA CYS A 245 6.49 -24.09 12.04
C CYS A 245 5.92 -24.80 10.80
N ASN A 246 4.68 -25.26 10.94
CA ASN A 246 4.01 -25.94 9.84
C ASN A 246 3.89 -25.05 8.59
N LYS A 247 4.31 -25.54 7.44
CA LYS A 247 4.27 -24.84 6.14
C LYS A 247 2.85 -24.38 5.74
N ASN A 248 1.80 -25.03 6.26
CA ASN A 248 0.42 -24.60 6.03
C ASN A 248 0.14 -23.18 6.53
N LEU A 249 0.97 -22.63 7.43
CA LEU A 249 0.93 -21.24 7.83
C LEU A 249 1.01 -20.29 6.61
N LEU A 250 1.83 -20.63 5.62
CA LEU A 250 2.03 -19.82 4.42
C LEU A 250 0.80 -19.75 3.53
N LEU A 251 -0.08 -20.76 3.56
CA LEU A 251 -1.34 -20.76 2.80
C LEU A 251 -2.27 -19.63 3.23
N SER A 252 -2.17 -19.19 4.49
CA SER A 252 -2.98 -18.08 5.01
C SER A 252 -2.69 -16.75 4.31
N TYR A 253 -1.49 -16.54 3.76
CA TYR A 253 -1.12 -15.32 3.06
C TYR A 253 -2.09 -14.98 1.93
N SER A 254 -2.29 -15.92 1.01
CA SER A 254 -3.19 -15.68 -0.12
C SER A 254 -4.63 -15.44 0.33
N PHE A 255 -5.15 -16.22 1.29
CA PHE A 255 -6.51 -16.04 1.82
C PHE A 255 -6.73 -14.66 2.45
N GLU A 256 -5.77 -14.20 3.24
CA GLU A 256 -5.87 -12.92 3.93
C GLU A 256 -5.75 -11.76 2.95
N ARG A 257 -4.78 -11.83 2.02
CA ARG A 257 -4.44 -10.69 1.18
C ARG A 257 -5.38 -10.51 -0.02
N VAL A 258 -5.80 -11.58 -0.68
CA VAL A 258 -6.71 -11.49 -1.85
C VAL A 258 -7.99 -10.74 -1.49
N GLU A 259 -8.62 -11.06 -0.36
CA GLU A 259 -9.88 -10.41 0.01
C GLU A 259 -9.69 -8.93 0.37
N GLN A 260 -8.62 -8.59 1.10
CA GLN A 260 -8.32 -7.18 1.41
C GLN A 260 -8.00 -6.37 0.15
N VAL A 261 -7.20 -6.91 -0.75
CA VAL A 261 -6.85 -6.25 -2.02
C VAL A 261 -8.09 -6.04 -2.87
N LYS A 262 -8.96 -7.03 -2.99
CA LYS A 262 -10.22 -6.94 -3.72
C LYS A 262 -11.10 -5.78 -3.20
N GLN A 263 -11.18 -5.62 -1.89
CA GLN A 263 -11.93 -4.51 -1.28
C GLN A 263 -11.26 -3.16 -1.55
N THR A 264 -9.94 -3.08 -1.42
CA THR A 264 -9.17 -1.86 -1.71
C THR A 264 -9.36 -1.42 -3.16
N ILE A 265 -9.32 -2.35 -4.12
CA ILE A 265 -9.57 -2.07 -5.55
C ILE A 265 -10.99 -1.53 -5.75
N LYS A 266 -12.00 -2.18 -5.15
CA LYS A 266 -13.39 -1.72 -5.25
C LYS A 266 -13.58 -0.31 -4.72
N SER A 267 -13.02 -0.01 -3.55
CA SER A 267 -13.08 1.33 -2.97
C SER A 267 -12.38 2.37 -3.84
N SER A 268 -11.22 2.01 -4.42
CA SER A 268 -10.47 2.89 -5.32
C SER A 268 -11.26 3.17 -6.61
N ILE A 269 -11.91 2.17 -7.20
CA ILE A 269 -12.78 2.32 -8.37
C ILE A 269 -13.97 3.22 -8.04
N ALA A 270 -14.64 2.98 -6.91
CA ALA A 270 -15.79 3.78 -6.48
C ALA A 270 -15.42 5.27 -6.32
N LEU A 271 -14.24 5.56 -5.75
CA LEU A 271 -13.75 6.94 -5.64
C LEU A 271 -13.51 7.57 -7.02
N GLY A 272 -12.94 6.82 -7.98
CA GLY A 272 -12.77 7.30 -9.34
C GLY A 272 -14.10 7.60 -10.04
N GLN A 273 -15.09 6.74 -9.88
CA GLN A 273 -16.44 6.94 -10.41
C GLN A 273 -17.13 8.16 -9.78
N LEU A 274 -16.90 8.39 -8.48
CA LEU A 274 -17.40 9.58 -7.80
C LEU A 274 -16.80 10.85 -8.39
N ILE A 275 -15.49 10.88 -8.63
CA ILE A 275 -14.80 12.02 -9.24
C ILE A 275 -15.40 12.32 -10.62
N ASP A 276 -15.63 11.30 -11.44
CA ASP A 276 -16.27 11.45 -12.75
C ASP A 276 -17.71 12.00 -12.61
N SER A 277 -18.48 11.50 -11.63
CA SER A 277 -19.85 11.94 -11.39
C SER A 277 -19.91 13.41 -10.94
N LEU A 278 -18.98 13.83 -10.07
CA LEU A 278 -18.86 15.23 -9.63
C LEU A 278 -18.51 16.16 -10.80
N ALA A 279 -17.59 15.75 -11.67
CA ALA A 279 -17.22 16.50 -12.86
C ALA A 279 -18.42 16.69 -13.81
N MET A 280 -19.16 15.59 -14.08
CA MET A 280 -20.37 15.63 -14.93
C MET A 280 -21.50 16.47 -14.32
N ALA A 281 -21.71 16.39 -13.01
CA ALA A 281 -22.74 17.18 -12.34
C ALA A 281 -22.45 18.67 -12.44
N PHE A 282 -21.18 19.04 -12.24
CA PHE A 282 -20.76 20.43 -12.38
C PHE A 282 -21.00 20.96 -13.81
N GLN A 283 -20.64 20.18 -14.83
CA GLN A 283 -20.86 20.53 -16.23
C GLN A 283 -22.35 20.76 -16.54
N LYS A 284 -23.23 19.91 -16.00
CA LYS A 284 -24.66 19.94 -16.28
C LYS A 284 -25.46 20.82 -15.31
N ASN A 285 -24.80 21.53 -14.40
CA ASN A 285 -25.43 22.27 -13.31
C ASN A 285 -26.43 21.45 -12.46
N ILE A 286 -26.14 20.15 -12.28
CA ILE A 286 -26.93 19.28 -11.42
C ILE A 286 -26.49 19.51 -9.97
N PRO A 287 -27.42 19.63 -9.01
CA PRO A 287 -27.06 19.67 -7.59
C PRO A 287 -26.20 18.48 -7.18
N LEU A 288 -25.14 18.72 -6.43
CA LEU A 288 -24.18 17.66 -6.04
C LEU A 288 -24.84 16.56 -5.22
N GLU A 289 -25.90 16.92 -4.48
CA GLU A 289 -26.69 15.98 -3.67
C GLU A 289 -27.47 14.97 -4.54
N GLU A 290 -27.86 15.38 -5.75
CA GLU A 290 -28.53 14.51 -6.72
C GLU A 290 -27.56 13.70 -7.58
N ALA A 291 -26.33 14.21 -7.74
CA ALA A 291 -25.32 13.59 -8.58
C ALA A 291 -24.62 12.40 -7.91
N ILE A 292 -24.68 12.32 -6.58
CA ILE A 292 -23.97 11.32 -5.81
C ILE A 292 -24.98 10.44 -5.12
N ALA A 293 -25.06 9.18 -5.55
CA ALA A 293 -25.84 8.18 -4.82
C ALA A 293 -25.40 8.09 -3.35
N PRO A 294 -26.32 8.00 -2.37
CA PRO A 294 -25.97 7.93 -0.95
C PRO A 294 -24.91 6.87 -0.65
N GLU A 295 -25.00 5.70 -1.26
CA GLU A 295 -24.07 4.59 -1.07
C GLU A 295 -22.67 4.92 -1.60
N ALA A 296 -22.57 5.63 -2.72
CA ALA A 296 -21.28 6.09 -3.27
C ALA A 296 -20.66 7.19 -2.39
N ARG A 297 -21.48 8.04 -1.80
CA ARG A 297 -21.06 9.06 -0.83
C ARG A 297 -20.47 8.41 0.43
N ASP A 298 -21.16 7.42 0.98
CA ASP A 298 -20.69 6.68 2.15
C ASP A 298 -19.42 5.88 1.87
N GLN A 299 -19.28 5.31 0.67
CA GLN A 299 -18.07 4.58 0.28
C GLN A 299 -16.87 5.49 0.02
N ALA A 300 -17.08 6.66 -0.57
CA ALA A 300 -16.01 7.58 -0.94
C ALA A 300 -15.62 8.54 0.20
N PHE A 301 -16.61 8.98 0.98
CA PHE A 301 -16.46 9.96 2.05
C PHE A 301 -16.73 9.37 3.42
N GLY A 302 -17.03 8.07 3.51
CA GLY A 302 -17.47 7.39 4.70
C GLY A 302 -16.60 7.74 5.90
N ARG A 303 -17.20 8.46 6.83
CA ARG A 303 -16.64 8.66 8.13
C ARG A 303 -16.37 7.28 8.73
N SER A 304 -15.09 6.97 8.95
CA SER A 304 -14.66 5.96 9.92
C SER A 304 -14.98 4.48 9.70
N LYS A 305 -15.95 4.07 8.88
CA LYS A 305 -16.07 2.63 8.51
C LYS A 305 -14.87 2.08 7.76
N SER A 306 -14.02 2.97 7.20
CA SER A 306 -12.80 2.59 6.49
C SER A 306 -11.74 1.90 7.37
N ILE A 307 -11.79 2.06 8.69
CA ILE A 307 -10.87 1.38 9.62
C ILE A 307 -11.36 -0.05 9.87
N GLU A 308 -12.65 -0.25 10.07
CA GLU A 308 -13.25 -1.59 10.23
C GLU A 308 -13.12 -2.43 8.94
N ASP A 309 -13.24 -1.80 7.77
CA ASP A 309 -13.07 -2.48 6.48
C ASP A 309 -11.61 -2.89 6.16
N LYS A 310 -10.62 -2.35 6.88
CA LYS A 310 -9.20 -2.73 6.75
C LYS A 310 -8.82 -3.95 7.57
N ASN A 311 -9.70 -4.41 8.44
CA ASN A 311 -9.48 -5.61 9.23
C ASN A 311 -9.45 -6.86 8.36
N LEU A 312 -8.65 -7.83 8.74
CA LEU A 312 -8.62 -9.14 8.08
C LEU A 312 -9.97 -9.83 8.28
N LYS A 313 -10.70 -10.11 7.19
CA LYS A 313 -11.98 -10.84 7.25
C LYS A 313 -11.79 -12.36 7.24
N LYS A 314 -10.63 -12.82 6.78
CA LYS A 314 -10.22 -14.23 6.73
C LYS A 314 -8.77 -14.34 7.15
N GLY A 315 -8.41 -15.39 7.86
CA GLY A 315 -7.04 -15.61 8.30
C GLY A 315 -6.96 -16.51 9.51
N ILE A 316 -5.81 -16.47 10.16
CA ILE A 316 -5.56 -17.20 11.41
C ILE A 316 -6.07 -16.37 12.57
N PHE A 317 -7.24 -16.72 13.07
CA PHE A 317 -7.85 -16.05 14.20
C PHE A 317 -8.14 -17.01 15.33
N SER A 318 -8.01 -16.56 16.56
CA SER A 318 -8.49 -17.30 17.73
C SER A 318 -10.02 -17.43 17.67
N HIS A 319 -10.54 -18.55 18.11
CA HIS A 319 -11.99 -18.76 18.37
C HIS A 319 -12.43 -18.06 19.68
N SER A 320 -12.05 -16.80 19.86
CA SER A 320 -12.51 -15.99 20.98
C SER A 320 -14.02 -15.79 20.93
N GLN A 321 -14.69 -15.82 22.07
CA GLN A 321 -16.13 -15.58 22.21
C GLN A 321 -16.50 -14.12 22.00
N SER A 322 -15.55 -13.18 22.11
CA SER A 322 -15.78 -11.74 21.93
C SER A 322 -15.53 -11.33 20.49
N GLU A 323 -16.61 -10.99 19.77
CA GLU A 323 -16.50 -10.40 18.42
C GLU A 323 -15.88 -9.00 18.43
N LEU A 324 -15.89 -8.31 19.56
CA LEU A 324 -15.34 -6.97 19.73
C LEU A 324 -13.82 -6.91 19.52
N ILE A 325 -13.10 -8.02 19.79
CA ILE A 325 -11.63 -8.07 19.76
C ILE A 325 -11.11 -8.70 18.47
N LYS A 326 -11.95 -9.49 17.78
CA LYS A 326 -11.51 -10.16 16.55
C LYS A 326 -11.15 -9.16 15.48
N ASN A 327 -9.92 -9.29 14.98
CA ASN A 327 -9.48 -8.61 13.77
C ASN A 327 -9.35 -7.11 13.87
N ARG A 328 -9.37 -6.51 15.05
CA ARG A 328 -9.12 -5.09 15.23
C ARG A 328 -7.63 -4.80 15.19
N ARG A 329 -7.29 -3.70 14.54
CA ARG A 329 -5.95 -3.14 14.58
C ARG A 329 -5.79 -2.39 15.90
N LEU A 330 -4.75 -2.73 16.68
CA LEU A 330 -4.36 -1.92 17.82
C LEU A 330 -3.80 -0.58 17.34
N SER A 331 -4.18 0.50 18.01
CA SER A 331 -3.59 1.80 17.73
C SER A 331 -2.17 1.86 18.27
N ASN A 332 -1.28 2.55 17.55
CA ASN A 332 0.11 2.76 17.96
C ASN A 332 0.19 3.95 18.93
N ARG A 333 -0.62 3.93 19.98
CA ARG A 333 -0.63 4.99 20.99
C ARG A 333 0.59 4.93 21.88
N GLU A 334 0.88 6.03 22.51
CA GLU A 334 1.92 6.10 23.52
C GLU A 334 1.60 5.17 24.69
N ILE A 335 2.53 4.29 24.97
CA ILE A 335 2.57 3.50 26.19
C ILE A 335 3.69 4.09 27.02
N THR A 336 3.37 4.48 28.24
CA THR A 336 4.36 4.98 29.19
C THR A 336 4.80 3.83 30.09
N ASN A 337 6.11 3.65 30.23
CA ASN A 337 6.68 2.97 31.36
C ASN A 337 7.37 4.00 32.26
N ASN A 338 7.83 3.60 33.44
CA ASN A 338 8.47 4.52 34.41
C ASN A 338 9.75 5.17 33.89
N GLU A 339 10.31 4.72 32.78
CA GLU A 339 11.59 5.17 32.21
C GLU A 339 11.45 5.75 30.79
N ASP A 340 10.44 5.33 30.01
CA ASP A 340 10.27 5.75 28.62
C ASP A 340 8.80 6.00 28.23
N ILE A 341 8.58 7.09 27.47
CA ILE A 341 7.36 7.32 26.73
C ILE A 341 7.60 6.85 25.30
N GLY A 342 6.91 5.82 24.87
CA GLY A 342 7.10 5.27 23.52
C GLY A 342 5.81 4.81 22.85
N CYS A 343 5.82 4.79 21.53
CA CYS A 343 4.74 4.18 20.76
C CYS A 343 4.78 2.65 20.93
N LEU A 344 3.60 2.03 20.87
CA LEU A 344 3.45 0.57 20.97
C LEU A 344 4.40 -0.19 20.03
N ASP A 345 4.54 0.26 18.78
CA ASP A 345 5.43 -0.35 17.79
C ASP A 345 6.91 -0.33 18.22
N LYS A 346 7.36 0.71 18.93
CA LYS A 346 8.73 0.76 19.46
C LYS A 346 8.95 -0.23 20.60
N ILE A 347 7.93 -0.40 21.44
CA ILE A 347 7.99 -1.32 22.60
C ILE A 347 7.92 -2.76 22.13
N VAL A 348 6.99 -3.09 21.25
CA VAL A 348 6.84 -4.43 20.68
C VAL A 348 8.00 -4.76 19.75
N GLY A 349 8.37 -3.80 18.89
CA GLY A 349 9.39 -4.02 17.84
C GLY A 349 8.95 -5.10 16.85
N ASN A 350 9.91 -5.87 16.35
CA ASN A 350 9.67 -6.97 15.40
C ASN A 350 9.34 -8.30 16.11
N CYS A 351 8.50 -8.24 17.14
CA CYS A 351 8.13 -9.39 17.96
C CYS A 351 6.62 -9.61 17.94
N PHE A 352 6.20 -10.80 18.34
CA PHE A 352 4.83 -11.02 18.77
C PHE A 352 4.65 -10.48 20.19
N ALA A 353 3.44 -10.01 20.51
CA ALA A 353 3.15 -9.54 21.85
C ALA A 353 1.89 -10.22 22.41
N ILE A 354 1.96 -10.55 23.69
CA ILE A 354 0.81 -10.97 24.50
C ILE A 354 0.52 -9.86 25.48
N PHE A 355 -0.66 -9.26 25.33
CA PHE A 355 -1.14 -8.23 26.23
C PHE A 355 -2.05 -8.84 27.27
N SER A 356 -1.86 -8.45 28.53
CA SER A 356 -2.70 -8.92 29.65
C SER A 356 -2.76 -7.87 30.76
N ARG A 357 -3.80 -7.90 31.60
CA ARG A 357 -3.88 -7.03 32.79
C ARG A 357 -2.90 -7.43 33.90
N LYS A 358 -2.60 -8.71 33.98
CA LYS A 358 -1.72 -9.26 35.03
C LYS A 358 -0.64 -10.11 34.41
N ASP A 359 0.44 -10.31 35.14
CA ASP A 359 1.46 -11.29 34.73
C ASP A 359 0.83 -12.67 34.59
N ILE A 360 0.84 -13.22 33.38
CA ILE A 360 0.31 -14.54 33.06
C ILE A 360 1.39 -15.59 32.89
N LYS A 361 2.68 -15.23 33.03
CA LYS A 361 3.78 -16.15 32.81
C LYS A 361 3.66 -17.40 33.72
N ASN A 362 3.29 -17.20 34.99
CA ASN A 362 3.07 -18.26 35.96
C ASN A 362 1.77 -19.07 35.74
N LYS A 363 0.94 -18.67 34.77
CA LYS A 363 -0.30 -19.38 34.44
C LYS A 363 -0.17 -20.20 33.14
N LEU A 364 0.95 -20.07 32.45
CA LEU A 364 1.25 -20.85 31.26
C LEU A 364 1.97 -22.14 31.68
N ASP A 365 1.68 -23.23 31.00
CA ASP A 365 2.48 -24.44 31.10
C ASP A 365 3.92 -24.12 30.68
N GLU A 366 4.90 -24.70 31.33
CA GLU A 366 6.32 -24.45 31.11
C GLU A 366 6.71 -24.66 29.63
N ASP A 367 6.24 -25.74 29.02
CA ASP A 367 6.44 -26.03 27.59
C ASP A 367 5.87 -24.95 26.66
N VAL A 368 4.72 -24.36 27.02
CA VAL A 368 4.08 -23.29 26.24
C VAL A 368 4.89 -22.00 26.40
N TYR A 369 5.28 -21.67 27.61
CA TYR A 369 6.09 -20.49 27.90
C TYR A 369 7.43 -20.52 27.13
N GLU A 370 8.17 -21.64 27.20
CA GLU A 370 9.41 -21.80 26.46
C GLU A 370 9.24 -21.67 24.94
N LYS A 371 8.17 -22.24 24.40
CA LYS A 371 7.86 -22.09 22.96
C LYS A 371 7.60 -20.64 22.57
N LEU A 372 6.86 -19.89 23.39
CA LEU A 372 6.59 -18.47 23.16
C LEU A 372 7.87 -17.64 23.21
N ILE A 373 8.76 -17.91 24.15
CA ILE A 373 10.08 -17.24 24.23
C ILE A 373 10.93 -17.57 23.00
N LYS A 374 10.99 -18.83 22.56
CA LYS A 374 11.71 -19.25 21.34
C LYS A 374 11.16 -18.57 20.09
N LEU A 375 9.88 -18.26 20.07
CA LEU A 375 9.20 -17.50 18.98
C LEU A 375 9.31 -15.98 19.16
N ASN A 376 10.10 -15.51 20.10
CA ASN A 376 10.33 -14.08 20.39
C ASN A 376 9.03 -13.32 20.75
N PHE A 377 8.20 -13.92 21.61
CA PHE A 377 7.05 -13.24 22.18
C PHE A 377 7.43 -12.31 23.32
N LYS A 378 6.90 -11.11 23.33
CA LYS A 378 6.95 -10.17 24.46
C LYS A 378 5.65 -10.26 25.27
N PHE A 379 5.79 -10.28 26.59
CA PHE A 379 4.67 -10.22 27.52
C PHE A 379 4.57 -8.78 28.03
N ILE A 380 3.46 -8.12 27.75
CA ILE A 380 3.19 -6.73 28.13
C ILE A 380 1.97 -6.73 29.05
N TYR A 381 2.13 -6.29 30.30
CA TYR A 381 1.05 -6.24 31.26
C TYR A 381 1.12 -5.00 32.15
N GLU A 382 0.00 -4.59 32.68
CA GLU A 382 -0.23 -3.32 33.36
C GLU A 382 0.72 -3.05 34.55
N TYR A 383 1.18 -4.11 35.23
CA TYR A 383 2.08 -4.01 36.39
C TYR A 383 3.57 -4.19 36.04
N SER A 384 3.92 -4.35 34.80
CA SER A 384 5.32 -4.44 34.36
C SER A 384 5.98 -3.06 34.16
N GLY A 385 5.38 -2.01 34.71
CA GLY A 385 5.82 -0.63 34.51
C GLY A 385 5.22 0.05 33.28
N TYR A 386 4.31 -0.60 32.56
CA TYR A 386 3.58 0.01 31.45
C TYR A 386 2.21 0.49 31.90
N SER A 387 1.90 1.75 31.60
CA SER A 387 0.54 2.26 31.68
C SER A 387 -0.14 1.96 30.34
N ILE A 388 -1.09 1.05 30.37
CA ILE A 388 -1.88 0.67 29.19
C ILE A 388 -2.96 1.72 29.03
N GLY A 389 -2.99 2.42 27.88
CA GLY A 389 -4.00 3.43 27.59
C GLY A 389 -5.42 2.86 27.64
N SER A 390 -6.39 3.74 27.89
CA SER A 390 -7.80 3.37 28.10
C SER A 390 -8.39 2.45 27.03
N GLU A 391 -8.00 2.62 25.79
CA GLU A 391 -8.47 1.77 24.68
C GLU A 391 -7.98 0.32 24.80
N LEU A 392 -6.69 0.11 25.11
CA LEU A 392 -6.16 -1.25 25.28
C LEU A 392 -6.75 -1.90 26.54
N SER A 393 -7.05 -1.09 27.56
CA SER A 393 -7.74 -1.55 28.76
C SER A 393 -9.15 -2.05 28.47
N GLU A 394 -9.91 -1.39 27.57
CA GLU A 394 -11.23 -1.86 27.11
C GLU A 394 -11.14 -3.20 26.35
N TYR A 395 -10.03 -3.49 25.68
CA TYR A 395 -9.84 -4.77 25.00
C TYR A 395 -9.51 -5.92 25.95
N LEU A 396 -9.02 -5.63 27.13
CA LEU A 396 -8.64 -6.62 28.13
C LEU A 396 -9.77 -6.93 29.12
N GLU A 397 -10.88 -6.19 29.08
CA GLU A 397 -12.14 -6.51 29.76
C GLU A 397 -12.89 -7.63 29.09
#